data_5c44a51adf780380b1ffc955b04e4a72
#
_entry.id   5c44a51adf780380b1ffc955b04e4a72
#
_cell.length_a   1.000
_cell.length_b   1.000
_cell.length_c   1.000
_cell.angle_alpha   90.00
_cell.angle_beta   90.00
_cell.angle_gamma   90.00
#
_symmetry.space_group_name_H-M   'P 1'
#
loop_
_entity.id
_entity.type
_entity.pdbx_description
1 polymer ?
#
loop_
_entity_poly.entity_id
_entity_poly.type
_entity_poly.pdbx_seq_one_letter_code
_entity_poly.pdbx_strand_id
1 'polypeptide(L)'
;CDRYETMMIKKYPTLKDEIIHRMHSVRDKKVLMSMRAAQFSGAAIHKNESRIYNCAYLPIDDFRAFSEVMFLLLGGTGVGFSVQNHHINALPEIRKPLKAQKYLVGDSIEGWADAVRHLVASYFGVRKTKPLFDYTDIRPKGSRLVTAGGKAPGPEPLKRCLFNIELLLERRQDGDQLTSIEVHDIVCYIADAVLAGGIRRAALISLFSADDETMLSAKSGAWWEQNPQRGRANNSAIVLRHRVTKPFFDNLWSKIQASNCGEPGLYFSNDRDWGCNPCCVAGDTTLLTTEGEVAIESLNGRDFSILNYKGEVHNATAWETGEKEVFEIKGGNTKDPYTIKATADHRFMTNDGGESTTDELLGKRVMPYYRLRTDFSSEDIKYGFLIGDGTFRKDQSTHKNIEASFTAIKDDEVKVLFGNSNGKTTFTTDVSFASMEERGIDTTRRTFERYLPEGVSKEMLCGLFSANGCVIEGSRVALKTTSHALAIQVLDALYDFGMTTAYITTNKEKDVAFASGIYRCKKSYDVNICNLKDVIKFAEHISFVQSYKRESLKSLIEGKAPYIYSVKSVGIEKVYDFTINDTTHWGVANGLVTHNCEIALRPFQFCNLTEINVGNIESQMDL
;
A
#
# COMPACT_ATOMS: atom_id res chain seq x y z
N CYS A 1 -8.56 6.35 -22.75
CA CYS A 1 -9.62 5.47 -23.27
C CYS A 1 -9.59 5.41 -24.82
N ASP A 2 -9.81 6.53 -25.53
CA ASP A 2 -10.03 6.54 -27.00
C ASP A 2 -8.86 5.98 -27.79
N ARG A 3 -7.63 6.29 -27.39
CA ARG A 3 -6.41 5.74 -28.05
C ARG A 3 -6.35 4.21 -27.92
N TYR A 4 -6.69 3.66 -26.76
CA TYR A 4 -6.70 2.21 -26.53
C TYR A 4 -7.84 1.54 -27.30
N GLU A 5 -9.04 2.09 -27.24
CA GLU A 5 -10.23 1.62 -27.97
C GLU A 5 -9.96 1.58 -29.48
N THR A 6 -9.45 2.68 -30.04
CA THR A 6 -9.10 2.75 -31.49
C THR A 6 -8.07 1.68 -31.86
N MET A 7 -7.06 1.46 -31.01
CA MET A 7 -6.04 0.45 -31.23
C MET A 7 -6.64 -0.96 -31.18
N MET A 8 -7.51 -1.25 -30.20
CA MET A 8 -8.13 -2.57 -30.05
C MET A 8 -9.11 -2.89 -31.19
N ILE A 9 -9.93 -1.90 -31.62
CA ILE A 9 -10.84 -2.06 -32.77
C ILE A 9 -10.05 -2.35 -34.04
N LYS A 10 -8.93 -1.66 -34.27
CA LYS A 10 -8.06 -1.89 -35.41
C LYS A 10 -7.49 -3.30 -35.40
N LYS A 11 -7.12 -3.83 -34.24
CA LYS A 11 -6.52 -5.17 -34.09
C LYS A 11 -7.57 -6.28 -34.15
N TYR A 12 -8.75 -6.03 -33.60
CA TYR A 12 -9.85 -6.98 -33.48
C TYR A 12 -11.15 -6.40 -34.06
N PRO A 13 -11.25 -6.19 -35.38
CA PRO A 13 -12.42 -5.49 -35.95
C PRO A 13 -13.74 -6.25 -35.76
N THR A 14 -13.69 -7.57 -35.62
CA THR A 14 -14.88 -8.40 -35.36
C THR A 14 -15.47 -8.22 -33.98
N LEU A 15 -14.69 -7.68 -33.02
CA LEU A 15 -15.10 -7.40 -31.66
C LEU A 15 -15.41 -5.91 -31.43
N LYS A 16 -15.57 -5.13 -32.51
CA LYS A 16 -15.74 -3.68 -32.43
C LYS A 16 -16.82 -3.25 -31.45
N ASP A 17 -18.01 -3.81 -31.58
CA ASP A 17 -19.17 -3.39 -30.77
C ASP A 17 -19.00 -3.79 -29.30
N GLU A 18 -18.41 -4.94 -29.04
CA GLU A 18 -18.07 -5.39 -27.69
C GLU A 18 -17.00 -4.49 -27.07
N ILE A 19 -15.94 -4.18 -27.80
CA ILE A 19 -14.88 -3.27 -27.34
C ILE A 19 -15.48 -1.91 -26.96
N ILE A 20 -16.31 -1.33 -27.82
CA ILE A 20 -16.98 -0.04 -27.54
C ILE A 20 -17.83 -0.17 -26.27
N HIS A 21 -18.64 -1.23 -26.16
CA HIS A 21 -19.49 -1.46 -25.00
C HIS A 21 -18.69 -1.54 -23.70
N ARG A 22 -17.62 -2.34 -23.66
CA ARG A 22 -16.75 -2.47 -22.48
C ARG A 22 -16.02 -1.15 -22.15
N MET A 23 -15.60 -0.41 -23.18
CA MET A 23 -14.96 0.90 -22.97
C MET A 23 -15.91 1.97 -22.41
N HIS A 24 -17.24 1.83 -22.53
CA HIS A 24 -18.19 2.64 -21.78
C HIS A 24 -18.05 2.43 -20.27
N SER A 25 -17.94 1.19 -19.80
CA SER A 25 -17.74 0.91 -18.37
C SER A 25 -16.45 1.56 -17.84
N VAL A 26 -15.39 1.64 -18.67
CA VAL A 26 -14.15 2.35 -18.31
C VAL A 26 -14.37 3.86 -18.25
N ARG A 27 -15.11 4.46 -19.21
CA ARG A 27 -15.43 5.90 -19.22
C ARG A 27 -16.32 6.28 -18.05
N ASP A 28 -17.27 5.42 -17.70
CA ASP A 28 -18.18 5.57 -16.55
C ASP A 28 -17.50 5.28 -15.21
N LYS A 29 -16.19 4.95 -15.23
CA LYS A 29 -15.39 4.63 -14.04
C LYS A 29 -15.93 3.44 -13.23
N LYS A 30 -16.65 2.53 -13.84
CA LYS A 30 -17.07 1.26 -13.24
C LYS A 30 -15.91 0.27 -13.19
N VAL A 31 -15.07 0.29 -14.22
CA VAL A 31 -13.87 -0.54 -14.37
C VAL A 31 -12.72 0.35 -14.84
N LEU A 32 -11.52 0.14 -14.32
CA LEU A 32 -10.30 0.77 -14.81
C LEU A 32 -9.48 -0.25 -15.61
N MET A 33 -9.05 0.15 -16.82
CA MET A 33 -8.12 -0.67 -17.59
C MET A 33 -6.73 -0.65 -16.92
N SER A 34 -5.92 -1.68 -17.17
CA SER A 34 -4.53 -1.71 -16.75
C SER A 34 -3.82 -0.39 -17.06
N MET A 35 -3.14 0.18 -16.06
CA MET A 35 -2.34 1.40 -16.23
C MET A 35 -1.28 1.24 -17.31
N ARG A 36 -0.73 0.04 -17.48
CA ARG A 36 0.19 -0.30 -18.60
C ARG A 36 -0.48 -0.18 -19.94
N ALA A 37 -1.70 -0.69 -20.08
CA ALA A 37 -2.50 -0.53 -21.30
C ALA A 37 -2.81 0.95 -21.54
N ALA A 38 -3.14 1.72 -20.49
CA ALA A 38 -3.38 3.16 -20.60
C ALA A 38 -2.12 3.94 -20.99
N GLN A 39 -0.96 3.64 -20.39
CA GLN A 39 0.33 4.31 -20.62
C GLN A 39 0.87 4.06 -22.02
N PHE A 40 0.89 2.80 -22.46
CA PHE A 40 1.56 2.38 -23.68
C PHE A 40 0.65 2.18 -24.90
N SER A 41 -0.67 2.36 -24.76
CA SER A 41 -1.60 2.22 -25.88
C SER A 41 -1.16 3.05 -27.10
N GLY A 42 -1.30 2.49 -28.30
CA GLY A 42 -0.87 3.05 -29.56
C GLY A 42 0.50 2.54 -30.02
N ALA A 43 1.36 3.42 -30.50
CA ALA A 43 2.63 3.05 -31.17
C ALA A 43 3.56 2.15 -30.33
N ALA A 44 3.59 2.32 -29.02
CA ALA A 44 4.46 1.53 -28.13
C ALA A 44 4.00 0.06 -28.04
N ILE A 45 2.69 -0.18 -27.90
CA ILE A 45 2.11 -1.54 -27.88
C ILE A 45 2.19 -2.17 -29.28
N HIS A 46 1.90 -1.40 -30.35
CA HIS A 46 2.03 -1.92 -31.72
C HIS A 46 3.44 -2.43 -32.03
N LYS A 47 4.46 -1.80 -31.46
CA LYS A 47 5.85 -2.20 -31.63
C LYS A 47 6.22 -3.40 -30.76
N ASN A 48 5.69 -3.48 -29.54
CA ASN A 48 5.94 -4.57 -28.60
C ASN A 48 4.73 -4.74 -27.66
N GLU A 49 3.94 -5.77 -27.91
CA GLU A 49 2.70 -6.06 -27.16
C GLU A 49 2.94 -6.49 -25.73
N SER A 50 4.12 -7.05 -25.40
CA SER A 50 4.45 -7.44 -24.02
C SER A 50 4.42 -6.26 -23.02
N ARG A 51 4.49 -5.03 -23.52
CA ARG A 51 4.43 -3.80 -22.71
C ARG A 51 3.12 -3.58 -21.95
N ILE A 52 2.03 -4.29 -22.32
CA ILE A 52 0.77 -4.21 -21.59
C ILE A 52 0.81 -4.98 -20.26
N TYR A 53 1.74 -5.91 -20.10
CA TYR A 53 1.81 -6.77 -18.93
C TYR A 53 2.67 -6.16 -17.83
N ASN A 54 2.18 -6.25 -16.59
CA ASN A 54 2.88 -5.80 -15.39
C ASN A 54 3.93 -6.83 -14.97
N CYS A 55 3.54 -8.10 -14.98
CA CYS A 55 4.31 -9.21 -14.44
C CYS A 55 4.28 -10.40 -15.39
N ALA A 56 5.32 -11.23 -15.29
CA ALA A 56 5.40 -12.52 -15.95
C ALA A 56 6.13 -13.51 -15.06
N TYR A 57 5.88 -14.79 -15.23
CA TYR A 57 6.63 -15.87 -14.62
C TYR A 57 6.99 -16.92 -15.66
N LEU A 58 8.25 -17.41 -15.63
CA LEU A 58 8.71 -18.49 -16.48
C LEU A 58 9.74 -19.39 -15.77
N PRO A 59 9.72 -20.71 -16.00
CA PRO A 59 10.80 -21.60 -15.61
C PRO A 59 12.00 -21.41 -16.53
N ILE A 60 13.20 -21.62 -16.00
CA ILE A 60 14.43 -21.68 -16.84
C ILE A 60 14.71 -23.16 -17.15
N ASP A 61 13.93 -23.72 -18.04
CA ASP A 61 13.95 -25.11 -18.47
C ASP A 61 14.37 -25.29 -19.95
N ASP A 62 14.51 -24.17 -20.64
CA ASP A 62 14.97 -24.11 -22.05
C ASP A 62 15.94 -22.93 -22.21
N PHE A 63 16.95 -23.08 -23.07
CA PHE A 63 17.94 -22.01 -23.32
C PHE A 63 17.34 -20.70 -23.83
N ARG A 64 16.16 -20.72 -24.41
CA ARG A 64 15.45 -19.53 -24.88
C ARG A 64 14.93 -18.66 -23.71
N ALA A 65 14.68 -19.27 -22.56
CA ALA A 65 14.20 -18.57 -21.39
C ALA A 65 15.10 -17.38 -20.97
N PHE A 66 16.42 -17.50 -21.13
CA PHE A 66 17.34 -16.40 -20.87
C PHE A 66 17.09 -15.18 -21.75
N SER A 67 16.81 -15.39 -23.04
CA SER A 67 16.46 -14.31 -23.97
C SER A 67 15.07 -13.74 -23.70
N GLU A 68 14.13 -14.57 -23.27
CA GLU A 68 12.78 -14.15 -22.89
C GLU A 68 12.81 -13.25 -21.65
N VAL A 69 13.62 -13.59 -20.64
CA VAL A 69 13.86 -12.71 -19.47
C VAL A 69 14.39 -11.35 -19.93
N MET A 70 15.43 -11.29 -20.78
CA MET A 70 15.96 -10.03 -21.32
C MET A 70 14.86 -9.21 -22.02
N PHE A 71 14.08 -9.86 -22.88
CA PHE A 71 13.00 -9.23 -23.64
C PHE A 71 11.92 -8.64 -22.75
N LEU A 72 11.46 -9.40 -21.75
CA LEU A 72 10.42 -9.00 -20.80
C LEU A 72 10.90 -7.83 -19.91
N LEU A 73 12.09 -7.93 -19.34
CA LEU A 73 12.67 -6.87 -18.51
C LEU A 73 12.86 -5.58 -19.30
N LEU A 74 13.36 -5.64 -20.55
CA LEU A 74 13.48 -4.46 -21.44
C LEU A 74 12.11 -3.91 -21.85
N GLY A 75 11.07 -4.74 -21.91
CA GLY A 75 9.66 -4.34 -22.03
C GLY A 75 9.13 -3.64 -20.79
N GLY A 76 9.83 -3.81 -19.65
CA GLY A 76 9.48 -3.25 -18.34
C GLY A 76 8.52 -4.11 -17.53
N THR A 77 8.43 -5.39 -17.83
CA THR A 77 7.68 -6.38 -17.06
C THR A 77 8.53 -6.87 -15.90
N GLY A 78 7.95 -6.97 -14.69
CA GLY A 78 8.57 -7.66 -13.56
C GLY A 78 8.58 -9.17 -13.82
N VAL A 79 9.70 -9.85 -13.59
CA VAL A 79 9.85 -11.26 -13.97
C VAL A 79 10.13 -12.13 -12.75
N GLY A 80 9.19 -13.05 -12.48
CA GLY A 80 9.46 -14.23 -11.65
C GLY A 80 10.08 -15.32 -12.52
N PHE A 81 11.11 -15.98 -12.01
CA PHE A 81 11.71 -17.11 -12.73
C PHE A 81 12.05 -18.26 -11.77
N SER A 82 12.03 -19.47 -12.29
CA SER A 82 12.34 -20.66 -11.51
C SER A 82 13.65 -21.31 -11.93
N VAL A 83 14.51 -21.54 -10.93
CA VAL A 83 15.72 -22.34 -11.04
C VAL A 83 15.60 -23.62 -10.22
N GLN A 84 14.39 -24.16 -10.05
CA GLN A 84 14.18 -25.43 -9.35
C GLN A 84 14.91 -26.57 -10.09
N ASN A 85 15.37 -27.57 -9.33
CA ASN A 85 16.18 -28.67 -9.84
C ASN A 85 15.56 -29.34 -11.08
N HIS A 86 14.26 -29.56 -11.11
CA HIS A 86 13.60 -30.21 -12.25
C HIS A 86 13.56 -29.34 -13.52
N HIS A 87 13.57 -28.00 -13.39
CA HIS A 87 13.70 -27.09 -14.53
C HIS A 87 15.15 -27.06 -15.03
N ILE A 88 16.12 -26.92 -14.11
CA ILE A 88 17.54 -26.88 -14.47
C ILE A 88 17.97 -28.19 -15.16
N ASN A 89 17.49 -29.33 -14.69
CA ASN A 89 17.79 -30.63 -15.27
C ASN A 89 17.20 -30.82 -16.70
N ALA A 90 16.28 -29.96 -17.13
CA ALA A 90 15.76 -29.96 -18.50
C ALA A 90 16.65 -29.16 -19.47
N LEU A 91 17.57 -28.32 -18.95
CA LEU A 91 18.52 -27.59 -19.79
C LEU A 91 19.49 -28.57 -20.49
N PRO A 92 19.91 -28.27 -21.72
CA PRO A 92 20.93 -29.07 -22.40
C PRO A 92 22.29 -29.03 -21.68
N GLU A 93 23.11 -30.06 -21.88
CA GLU A 93 24.50 -30.07 -21.46
C GLU A 93 25.33 -29.02 -22.22
N ILE A 94 26.37 -28.51 -21.58
CA ILE A 94 27.33 -27.58 -22.17
C ILE A 94 28.09 -28.29 -23.31
N ARG A 95 28.18 -27.63 -24.45
CA ARG A 95 28.97 -28.01 -25.60
C ARG A 95 29.65 -26.79 -26.20
N LYS A 96 30.92 -26.60 -25.89
CA LYS A 96 31.66 -25.40 -26.26
C LYS A 96 31.76 -25.25 -27.79
N PRO A 97 31.53 -24.03 -28.31
CA PRO A 97 31.65 -23.79 -29.76
C PRO A 97 33.11 -23.79 -30.22
N LEU A 98 33.40 -24.49 -31.30
CA LEU A 98 34.77 -24.63 -31.84
C LEU A 98 35.20 -23.48 -32.76
N LYS A 99 34.27 -22.70 -33.28
CA LYS A 99 34.49 -21.61 -34.22
C LYS A 99 33.79 -20.34 -33.80
N ALA A 100 34.31 -19.20 -34.21
CA ALA A 100 33.68 -17.90 -33.97
C ALA A 100 33.18 -17.26 -35.26
N GLN A 101 32.08 -16.49 -35.18
CA GLN A 101 31.47 -15.78 -36.30
C GLN A 101 31.03 -14.38 -35.85
N LYS A 102 31.27 -13.38 -36.68
CA LYS A 102 30.77 -12.03 -36.43
C LYS A 102 29.24 -12.02 -36.31
N TYR A 103 28.73 -11.28 -35.32
CA TYR A 103 27.31 -11.08 -35.07
C TYR A 103 27.05 -9.59 -34.77
N LEU A 104 26.33 -8.93 -35.67
CA LEU A 104 25.92 -7.53 -35.48
C LEU A 104 24.70 -7.49 -34.57
N VAL A 105 24.81 -6.76 -33.48
CA VAL A 105 23.73 -6.62 -32.48
C VAL A 105 22.80 -5.48 -32.89
N GLY A 106 21.52 -5.79 -33.10
CA GLY A 106 20.52 -4.79 -33.46
C GLY A 106 20.19 -3.83 -32.29
N ASP A 107 19.93 -2.57 -32.63
CA ASP A 107 19.56 -1.52 -31.68
C ASP A 107 18.06 -1.58 -31.31
N SER A 108 17.63 -2.69 -30.73
CA SER A 108 16.26 -2.93 -30.29
C SER A 108 16.22 -3.88 -29.11
N ILE A 109 15.03 -3.99 -28.45
CA ILE A 109 14.78 -4.97 -27.37
C ILE A 109 15.04 -6.39 -27.88
N GLU A 110 14.55 -6.69 -29.07
CA GLU A 110 14.74 -7.96 -29.76
C GLU A 110 16.22 -8.23 -30.06
N GLY A 111 16.95 -7.22 -30.52
CA GLY A 111 18.38 -7.35 -30.82
C GLY A 111 19.23 -7.68 -29.58
N TRP A 112 18.91 -7.11 -28.45
CA TRP A 112 19.59 -7.41 -27.19
C TRP A 112 19.21 -8.82 -26.68
N ALA A 113 17.93 -9.19 -26.74
CA ALA A 113 17.46 -10.53 -26.38
C ALA A 113 18.08 -11.61 -27.29
N ASP A 114 18.16 -11.33 -28.59
CA ASP A 114 18.81 -12.23 -29.58
C ASP A 114 20.31 -12.38 -29.33
N ALA A 115 21.00 -11.33 -28.90
CA ALA A 115 22.42 -11.44 -28.52
C ALA A 115 22.62 -12.43 -27.37
N VAL A 116 21.81 -12.37 -26.31
CA VAL A 116 21.82 -13.35 -25.25
C VAL A 116 21.50 -14.75 -25.78
N ARG A 117 20.45 -14.90 -26.58
CA ARG A 117 20.05 -16.18 -27.15
C ARG A 117 21.17 -16.80 -27.99
N HIS A 118 21.85 -16.02 -28.84
CA HIS A 118 22.91 -16.49 -29.68
C HIS A 118 24.13 -16.93 -28.86
N LEU A 119 24.49 -16.21 -27.82
CA LEU A 119 25.57 -16.60 -26.92
C LEU A 119 25.24 -17.94 -26.25
N VAL A 120 24.11 -18.00 -25.52
CA VAL A 120 23.73 -19.20 -24.77
C VAL A 120 23.55 -20.41 -25.68
N ALA A 121 22.86 -20.26 -26.81
CA ALA A 121 22.66 -21.33 -27.80
C ALA A 121 23.98 -21.89 -28.37
N SER A 122 25.05 -21.08 -28.43
CA SER A 122 26.35 -21.55 -28.90
C SER A 122 27.01 -22.48 -27.87
N TYR A 123 26.80 -22.28 -26.59
CA TYR A 123 27.35 -23.13 -25.51
C TYR A 123 26.47 -24.35 -25.18
N PHE A 124 25.23 -24.37 -25.63
CA PHE A 124 24.37 -25.56 -25.54
C PHE A 124 24.39 -26.43 -26.80
N GLY A 125 25.34 -26.19 -27.71
CA GLY A 125 25.49 -26.98 -28.92
C GLY A 125 24.39 -26.79 -29.98
N VAL A 126 23.43 -25.91 -29.75
CA VAL A 126 22.36 -25.54 -30.71
C VAL A 126 22.96 -24.79 -31.90
N ARG A 127 23.98 -23.97 -31.63
CA ARG A 127 24.77 -23.29 -32.66
C ARG A 127 26.22 -23.78 -32.61
N LYS A 128 26.81 -24.02 -33.80
CA LYS A 128 28.20 -24.49 -33.89
C LYS A 128 29.25 -23.38 -33.76
N THR A 129 28.82 -22.12 -33.81
CA THR A 129 29.72 -20.95 -33.82
C THR A 129 29.39 -20.00 -32.71
N LYS A 130 30.44 -19.56 -31.99
CA LYS A 130 30.36 -18.51 -30.95
C LYS A 130 30.17 -17.14 -31.63
N PRO A 131 29.25 -16.29 -31.18
CA PRO A 131 29.11 -14.93 -31.70
C PRO A 131 30.29 -14.06 -31.29
N LEU A 132 30.92 -13.36 -32.22
CA LEU A 132 31.82 -12.24 -32.00
C LEU A 132 30.97 -10.97 -32.16
N PHE A 133 30.55 -10.41 -31.07
CA PHE A 133 29.57 -9.33 -31.08
C PHE A 133 30.15 -8.03 -31.65
N ASP A 134 29.46 -7.47 -32.62
CA ASP A 134 29.66 -6.11 -33.15
C ASP A 134 28.50 -5.23 -32.65
N TYR A 135 28.82 -4.16 -31.94
CA TYR A 135 27.85 -3.29 -31.30
C TYR A 135 27.69 -1.94 -32.00
N THR A 136 28.19 -1.80 -33.22
CA THR A 136 28.24 -0.53 -33.94
C THR A 136 26.86 0.06 -34.24
N ASP A 137 25.83 -0.78 -34.41
CA ASP A 137 24.46 -0.33 -34.63
C ASP A 137 23.76 0.18 -33.36
N ILE A 138 24.29 -0.15 -32.18
CA ILE A 138 23.67 0.29 -30.94
C ILE A 138 23.90 1.79 -30.75
N ARG A 139 22.81 2.54 -30.56
CA ARG A 139 22.86 3.99 -30.32
C ARG A 139 23.73 4.34 -29.12
N PRO A 140 24.43 5.49 -29.16
CA PRO A 140 25.30 5.92 -28.09
C PRO A 140 24.51 6.28 -26.82
N LYS A 141 25.21 6.21 -25.68
CA LYS A 141 24.68 6.62 -24.38
C LYS A 141 24.12 8.06 -24.44
N GLY A 142 22.91 8.25 -23.88
CA GLY A 142 22.25 9.55 -23.84
C GLY A 142 21.28 9.84 -24.99
N SER A 143 21.23 9.00 -26.05
CA SER A 143 20.26 9.12 -27.14
C SER A 143 18.82 9.00 -26.62
N ARG A 144 17.90 9.81 -27.18
CA ARG A 144 16.48 9.80 -26.76
C ARG A 144 15.79 8.50 -27.17
N LEU A 145 15.02 7.91 -26.24
CA LEU A 145 14.17 6.76 -26.53
C LEU A 145 12.75 7.22 -26.87
N VAL A 146 12.33 7.00 -28.11
CA VAL A 146 11.08 7.57 -28.64
C VAL A 146 9.83 6.85 -28.11
N THR A 147 9.90 5.53 -27.88
CA THR A 147 8.73 4.70 -27.54
C THR A 147 8.50 4.55 -26.04
N ALA A 148 9.57 4.63 -25.23
CA ALA A 148 9.51 4.40 -23.79
C ALA A 148 9.79 5.67 -22.97
N GLY A 149 10.28 6.73 -23.61
CA GLY A 149 10.81 7.92 -22.93
C GLY A 149 12.21 7.67 -22.34
N GLY A 150 12.88 8.72 -21.85
CA GLY A 150 14.21 8.63 -21.24
C GLY A 150 15.37 8.55 -22.25
N LYS A 151 16.56 8.12 -21.77
CA LYS A 151 17.83 8.11 -22.53
C LYS A 151 18.39 6.70 -22.65
N ALA A 152 19.01 6.39 -23.80
CA ALA A 152 19.65 5.12 -24.05
C ALA A 152 20.91 4.92 -23.18
N PRO A 153 21.19 3.70 -22.70
CA PRO A 153 22.38 3.40 -21.90
C PRO A 153 23.67 3.28 -22.73
N GLY A 154 23.53 3.11 -24.06
CA GLY A 154 24.62 2.73 -24.94
C GLY A 154 24.91 1.21 -24.88
N PRO A 155 25.97 0.73 -25.56
CA PRO A 155 26.29 -0.69 -25.66
C PRO A 155 26.94 -1.31 -24.41
N GLU A 156 27.55 -0.53 -23.54
CA GLU A 156 28.40 -1.02 -22.45
C GLU A 156 27.69 -1.96 -21.46
N PRO A 157 26.45 -1.74 -21.04
CA PRO A 157 25.75 -2.68 -20.16
C PRO A 157 25.56 -4.05 -20.79
N LEU A 158 25.19 -4.10 -22.07
CA LEU A 158 25.03 -5.36 -22.78
C LEU A 158 26.38 -6.08 -22.97
N LYS A 159 27.45 -5.33 -23.32
CA LYS A 159 28.80 -5.91 -23.43
C LYS A 159 29.21 -6.60 -22.13
N ARG A 160 29.03 -5.93 -20.98
CA ARG A 160 29.36 -6.49 -19.67
C ARG A 160 28.53 -7.73 -19.35
N CYS A 161 27.22 -7.68 -19.63
CA CYS A 161 26.33 -8.82 -19.46
C CYS A 161 26.80 -10.03 -20.26
N LEU A 162 27.00 -9.87 -21.55
CA LEU A 162 27.42 -10.96 -22.44
C LEU A 162 28.81 -11.51 -22.05
N PHE A 163 29.74 -10.63 -21.65
CA PHE A 163 31.05 -11.04 -21.17
C PHE A 163 30.96 -11.88 -19.89
N ASN A 164 30.16 -11.47 -18.92
CA ASN A 164 30.00 -12.20 -17.67
C ASN A 164 29.33 -13.57 -17.89
N ILE A 165 28.31 -13.62 -18.74
CA ILE A 165 27.65 -14.88 -19.13
C ILE A 165 28.66 -15.81 -19.82
N GLU A 166 29.42 -15.29 -20.78
CA GLU A 166 30.44 -16.05 -21.50
C GLU A 166 31.51 -16.60 -20.52
N LEU A 167 32.00 -15.77 -19.60
CA LEU A 167 32.99 -16.16 -18.60
C LEU A 167 32.48 -17.30 -17.69
N LEU A 168 31.20 -17.27 -17.32
CA LEU A 168 30.56 -18.33 -16.52
C LEU A 168 30.50 -19.64 -17.33
N LEU A 169 30.02 -19.57 -18.59
CA LEU A 169 29.88 -20.72 -19.46
C LEU A 169 31.24 -21.35 -19.83
N GLU A 170 32.29 -20.53 -20.02
CA GLU A 170 33.64 -21.01 -20.32
C GLU A 170 34.30 -21.80 -19.17
N ARG A 171 33.88 -21.59 -17.92
CA ARG A 171 34.38 -22.35 -16.75
C ARG A 171 33.88 -23.78 -16.73
N ARG A 172 32.81 -24.11 -17.47
CA ARG A 172 32.25 -25.46 -17.55
C ARG A 172 32.97 -26.31 -18.62
N GLN A 173 32.93 -27.62 -18.44
CA GLN A 173 33.45 -28.56 -19.44
C GLN A 173 32.32 -29.04 -20.36
N ASP A 174 32.71 -29.60 -21.49
CA ASP A 174 31.76 -30.27 -22.37
C ASP A 174 31.12 -31.48 -21.67
N GLY A 175 29.80 -31.54 -21.70
CA GLY A 175 29.00 -32.54 -20.98
C GLY A 175 28.52 -32.10 -19.58
N ASP A 176 29.02 -30.98 -19.03
CA ASP A 176 28.51 -30.45 -17.76
C ASP A 176 27.10 -29.88 -17.94
N GLN A 177 26.29 -29.98 -16.89
CA GLN A 177 25.07 -29.19 -16.75
C GLN A 177 25.30 -27.92 -15.93
N LEU A 178 24.57 -26.86 -16.21
CA LEU A 178 24.55 -25.68 -15.34
C LEU A 178 23.88 -26.02 -14.02
N THR A 179 24.39 -25.46 -12.94
CA THR A 179 23.75 -25.51 -11.63
C THR A 179 22.70 -24.42 -11.47
N SER A 180 21.78 -24.59 -10.51
CA SER A 180 20.75 -23.61 -10.18
C SER A 180 21.31 -22.21 -9.91
N ILE A 181 22.42 -22.13 -9.15
CA ILE A 181 23.07 -20.87 -8.81
C ILE A 181 23.72 -20.19 -10.03
N GLU A 182 24.25 -20.94 -10.98
CA GLU A 182 24.83 -20.38 -12.21
C GLU A 182 23.75 -19.86 -13.14
N VAL A 183 22.63 -20.56 -13.25
CA VAL A 183 21.47 -20.09 -14.02
C VAL A 183 20.90 -18.83 -13.37
N HIS A 184 20.78 -18.81 -12.05
CA HIS A 184 20.40 -17.61 -11.29
C HIS A 184 21.35 -16.43 -11.59
N ASP A 185 22.67 -16.66 -11.53
CA ASP A 185 23.66 -15.60 -11.80
C ASP A 185 23.58 -15.07 -13.24
N ILE A 186 23.33 -15.93 -14.24
CA ILE A 186 23.10 -15.50 -15.62
C ILE A 186 21.90 -14.56 -15.71
N VAL A 187 20.77 -14.91 -15.10
CA VAL A 187 19.57 -14.07 -15.08
C VAL A 187 19.84 -12.74 -14.37
N CYS A 188 20.61 -12.75 -13.29
CA CYS A 188 21.02 -11.52 -12.60
C CYS A 188 21.92 -10.62 -13.46
N TYR A 189 22.86 -11.16 -14.25
CA TYR A 189 23.65 -10.38 -15.21
C TYR A 189 22.78 -9.75 -16.31
N ILE A 190 21.73 -10.45 -16.76
CA ILE A 190 20.75 -9.92 -17.69
C ILE A 190 20.03 -8.70 -17.07
N ALA A 191 19.61 -8.79 -15.81
CA ALA A 191 18.96 -7.70 -15.10
C ALA A 191 19.88 -6.48 -14.93
N ASP A 192 21.18 -6.69 -14.66
CA ASP A 192 22.17 -5.60 -14.58
C ASP A 192 22.24 -4.79 -15.89
N ALA A 193 22.17 -5.45 -17.04
CA ALA A 193 22.17 -4.77 -18.34
C ALA A 193 20.92 -3.90 -18.55
N VAL A 194 19.77 -4.35 -18.06
CA VAL A 194 18.49 -3.63 -18.17
C VAL A 194 18.47 -2.41 -17.26
N LEU A 195 18.95 -2.53 -16.02
CA LEU A 195 19.01 -1.44 -15.04
C LEU A 195 19.82 -0.24 -15.52
N ALA A 196 20.93 -0.48 -16.17
CA ALA A 196 21.79 0.58 -16.69
C ALA A 196 21.10 1.46 -17.73
N GLY A 197 19.94 1.04 -18.26
CA GLY A 197 19.13 1.79 -19.23
C GLY A 197 18.34 2.98 -18.69
N GLY A 198 18.21 3.11 -17.39
CA GLY A 198 17.67 4.32 -16.72
C GLY A 198 16.18 4.60 -16.89
N ILE A 199 15.41 3.77 -17.65
CA ILE A 199 14.00 4.04 -17.94
C ILE A 199 13.09 3.09 -17.19
N ARG A 200 13.56 1.87 -16.92
CA ARG A 200 12.85 0.87 -16.13
C ARG A 200 13.82 0.02 -15.35
N ARG A 201 13.39 -0.37 -14.17
CA ARG A 201 14.16 -1.21 -13.27
C ARG A 201 13.85 -2.65 -13.59
N ALA A 202 14.88 -3.49 -13.54
CA ALA A 202 14.69 -4.92 -13.52
C ALA A 202 14.14 -5.30 -12.15
N ALA A 203 12.95 -5.88 -12.11
CA ALA A 203 12.39 -6.51 -10.92
C ALA A 203 12.38 -8.01 -11.15
N LEU A 204 13.06 -8.76 -10.28
CA LEU A 204 13.21 -10.21 -10.36
C LEU A 204 12.86 -10.89 -9.04
N ILE A 205 12.18 -12.04 -9.12
CA ILE A 205 12.14 -13.03 -8.05
C ILE A 205 12.60 -14.38 -8.58
N SER A 206 13.57 -14.98 -7.89
CA SER A 206 14.11 -16.30 -8.18
C SER A 206 13.46 -17.35 -7.27
N LEU A 207 12.75 -18.29 -7.85
CA LEU A 207 12.16 -19.41 -7.14
C LEU A 207 13.01 -20.66 -7.33
N PHE A 208 13.33 -21.37 -6.23
CA PHE A 208 14.21 -22.51 -6.24
C PHE A 208 13.71 -23.65 -5.33
N SER A 209 14.26 -24.85 -5.52
CA SER A 209 13.93 -26.03 -4.70
C SER A 209 14.41 -25.86 -3.27
N ALA A 210 13.54 -26.05 -2.28
CA ALA A 210 13.83 -25.81 -0.87
C ALA A 210 14.92 -26.72 -0.27
N ASP A 211 15.37 -27.73 -1.01
CA ASP A 211 16.50 -28.63 -0.71
C ASP A 211 17.79 -28.26 -1.44
N ASP A 212 17.81 -27.18 -2.20
CA ASP A 212 19.00 -26.71 -2.93
C ASP A 212 19.92 -25.90 -2.02
N GLU A 213 20.95 -26.56 -1.51
CA GLU A 213 21.93 -25.98 -0.55
C GLU A 213 22.69 -24.78 -1.15
N THR A 214 22.94 -24.76 -2.45
CA THR A 214 23.67 -23.67 -3.10
C THR A 214 22.81 -22.41 -3.21
N MET A 215 21.52 -22.57 -3.52
CA MET A 215 20.58 -21.47 -3.54
C MET A 215 20.19 -21.00 -2.14
N LEU A 216 20.09 -21.91 -1.16
CA LEU A 216 19.86 -21.57 0.24
C LEU A 216 20.98 -20.67 0.81
N SER A 217 22.21 -20.86 0.36
CA SER A 217 23.38 -20.08 0.81
C SER A 217 23.80 -18.98 -0.16
N ALA A 218 23.04 -18.73 -1.24
CA ALA A 218 23.41 -17.81 -2.33
C ALA A 218 23.75 -16.40 -1.87
N LYS A 219 23.10 -15.93 -0.79
CA LYS A 219 23.31 -14.63 -0.18
C LYS A 219 23.76 -14.74 1.29
N SER A 220 24.63 -15.68 1.57
CA SER A 220 25.26 -15.83 2.88
C SER A 220 26.66 -15.21 2.91
N GLY A 221 27.13 -14.74 4.07
CA GLY A 221 28.43 -14.11 4.22
C GLY A 221 28.55 -12.78 3.45
N ALA A 222 29.74 -12.46 2.97
CA ALA A 222 30.01 -11.24 2.20
C ALA A 222 29.66 -11.39 0.70
N TRP A 223 28.49 -11.93 0.40
CA TRP A 223 28.06 -12.21 -0.97
C TRP A 223 28.04 -10.94 -1.86
N TRP A 224 27.74 -9.77 -1.30
CA TRP A 224 27.69 -8.48 -2.04
C TRP A 224 29.06 -8.04 -2.59
N GLU A 225 30.16 -8.53 -2.02
CA GLU A 225 31.53 -8.30 -2.53
C GLU A 225 31.88 -9.30 -3.63
N GLN A 226 31.53 -10.58 -3.43
CA GLN A 226 31.91 -11.67 -4.31
C GLN A 226 30.96 -11.86 -5.50
N ASN A 227 29.66 -11.67 -5.27
CA ASN A 227 28.58 -11.91 -6.23
C ASN A 227 27.53 -10.78 -6.20
N PRO A 228 27.90 -9.52 -6.44
CA PRO A 228 27.00 -8.36 -6.31
C PRO A 228 25.78 -8.43 -7.23
N GLN A 229 25.85 -9.17 -8.36
CA GLN A 229 24.72 -9.38 -9.26
C GLN A 229 23.54 -10.07 -8.57
N ARG A 230 23.75 -10.88 -7.55
CA ARG A 230 22.69 -11.59 -6.82
C ARG A 230 21.72 -10.66 -6.08
N GLY A 231 22.13 -9.42 -5.84
CA GLY A 231 21.23 -8.36 -5.36
C GLY A 231 20.13 -7.94 -6.34
N ARG A 232 20.11 -8.48 -7.58
CA ARG A 232 19.09 -8.16 -8.59
C ARG A 232 17.81 -8.98 -8.48
N ALA A 233 17.84 -10.10 -7.76
CA ALA A 233 16.66 -10.95 -7.57
C ALA A 233 16.41 -11.19 -6.09
N ASN A 234 15.14 -11.21 -5.68
CA ASN A 234 14.74 -11.83 -4.43
C ASN A 234 14.81 -13.34 -4.61
N ASN A 235 15.31 -14.06 -3.61
CA ASN A 235 15.43 -15.51 -3.67
C ASN A 235 14.41 -16.15 -2.73
N SER A 236 13.51 -17.00 -3.24
CA SER A 236 12.51 -17.67 -2.41
C SER A 236 12.50 -19.19 -2.65
N ALA A 237 12.59 -19.95 -1.56
CA ALA A 237 12.45 -21.39 -1.60
C ALA A 237 10.99 -21.80 -1.74
N ILE A 238 10.65 -22.67 -2.70
CA ILE A 238 9.31 -23.20 -2.87
C ILE A 238 9.06 -24.28 -1.83
N VAL A 239 8.08 -24.06 -0.96
CA VAL A 239 7.65 -24.98 0.08
C VAL A 239 6.25 -25.50 -0.27
N LEU A 240 6.14 -26.79 -0.57
CA LEU A 240 4.85 -27.42 -0.88
C LEU A 240 4.07 -27.69 0.40
N ARG A 241 2.92 -27.02 0.56
CA ARG A 241 2.08 -27.08 1.77
C ARG A 241 1.69 -28.51 2.17
N HIS A 242 1.44 -29.39 1.19
CA HIS A 242 1.05 -30.78 1.42
C HIS A 242 2.22 -31.75 1.65
N ARG A 243 3.48 -31.28 1.56
CA ARG A 243 4.69 -32.11 1.73
C ARG A 243 5.61 -31.62 2.86
N VAL A 244 5.45 -30.38 3.29
CA VAL A 244 6.30 -29.81 4.33
C VAL A 244 6.07 -30.51 5.67
N THR A 245 7.17 -30.92 6.31
CA THR A 245 7.15 -31.45 7.68
C THR A 245 7.79 -30.45 8.62
N LYS A 246 7.43 -30.51 9.92
CA LYS A 246 8.03 -29.60 10.90
C LYS A 246 9.56 -29.69 10.97
N PRO A 247 10.21 -30.86 11.00
CA PRO A 247 11.68 -30.95 11.00
C PRO A 247 12.33 -30.35 9.75
N PHE A 248 11.70 -30.53 8.57
CA PHE A 248 12.18 -29.92 7.34
C PHE A 248 12.09 -28.39 7.41
N PHE A 249 10.95 -27.88 7.88
CA PHE A 249 10.75 -26.45 8.05
C PHE A 249 11.72 -25.84 9.06
N ASP A 250 11.92 -26.47 10.22
CA ASP A 250 12.84 -26.00 11.27
C ASP A 250 14.30 -25.94 10.75
N ASN A 251 14.72 -26.90 9.93
CA ASN A 251 16.03 -26.89 9.28
C ASN A 251 16.16 -25.72 8.29
N LEU A 252 15.16 -25.54 7.42
CA LEU A 252 15.12 -24.45 6.46
C LEU A 252 15.14 -23.08 7.17
N TRP A 253 14.33 -22.94 8.22
CA TRP A 253 14.29 -21.74 9.05
C TRP A 253 15.62 -21.43 9.72
N SER A 254 16.30 -22.44 10.24
CA SER A 254 17.63 -22.27 10.84
C SER A 254 18.67 -21.73 9.86
N LYS A 255 18.59 -22.12 8.56
CA LYS A 255 19.48 -21.62 7.51
C LYS A 255 19.17 -20.16 7.17
N ILE A 256 17.88 -19.79 7.12
CA ILE A 256 17.46 -18.41 6.92
C ILE A 256 17.99 -17.53 8.07
N GLN A 257 17.84 -17.98 9.30
CA GLN A 257 18.39 -17.27 10.47
C GLN A 257 19.92 -17.11 10.38
N ALA A 258 20.63 -18.18 9.99
CA ALA A 258 22.08 -18.17 9.88
C ALA A 258 22.60 -17.26 8.75
N SER A 259 21.80 -16.96 7.73
CA SER A 259 22.19 -16.06 6.63
C SER A 259 22.39 -14.62 7.07
N ASN A 260 21.77 -14.19 8.17
CA ASN A 260 21.74 -12.81 8.69
C ASN A 260 21.27 -11.74 7.69
N CYS A 261 20.69 -12.14 6.55
CA CYS A 261 20.17 -11.21 5.54
C CYS A 261 18.67 -11.39 5.27
N GLY A 262 17.99 -12.31 6.01
CA GLY A 262 16.57 -12.59 5.84
C GLY A 262 16.22 -13.38 4.58
N GLU A 263 17.20 -13.75 3.76
CA GLU A 263 17.00 -14.62 2.60
C GLU A 263 17.58 -16.03 2.84
N PRO A 264 17.00 -17.03 2.18
CA PRO A 264 15.91 -16.96 1.22
C PRO A 264 14.54 -16.70 1.87
N GLY A 265 13.64 -16.06 1.10
CA GLY A 265 12.22 -16.02 1.41
C GLY A 265 11.58 -17.42 1.30
N LEU A 266 10.33 -17.56 1.75
CA LEU A 266 9.56 -18.80 1.66
C LEU A 266 8.32 -18.57 0.78
N TYR A 267 8.21 -19.34 -0.31
CA TYR A 267 7.03 -19.33 -1.15
C TYR A 267 6.20 -20.60 -0.93
N PHE A 268 5.10 -20.49 -0.18
CA PHE A 268 4.21 -21.60 0.11
C PHE A 268 3.24 -21.84 -1.05
N SER A 269 3.40 -22.93 -1.77
CA SER A 269 2.54 -23.31 -2.89
C SER A 269 1.89 -24.67 -2.70
N ASN A 270 0.77 -24.90 -3.40
CA ASN A 270 0.19 -26.22 -3.55
C ASN A 270 0.72 -26.95 -4.80
N ASP A 271 1.34 -26.20 -5.71
CA ASP A 271 1.93 -26.69 -6.95
C ASP A 271 3.35 -26.16 -7.09
N ARG A 272 4.32 -27.04 -7.39
CA ARG A 272 5.74 -26.69 -7.50
C ARG A 272 6.05 -25.75 -8.68
N ASP A 273 5.20 -25.76 -9.70
CA ASP A 273 5.44 -24.99 -10.94
C ASP A 273 4.79 -23.59 -10.93
N TRP A 274 4.05 -23.25 -9.85
CA TRP A 274 3.53 -21.90 -9.69
C TRP A 274 4.59 -20.96 -9.13
N GLY A 275 4.60 -19.72 -9.64
CA GLY A 275 5.51 -18.65 -9.21
C GLY A 275 4.78 -17.35 -8.89
N CYS A 276 5.53 -16.30 -8.63
CA CYS A 276 5.02 -14.97 -8.26
C CYS A 276 5.90 -13.83 -8.81
N ASN A 277 5.49 -12.58 -8.54
CA ASN A 277 6.20 -11.36 -8.90
C ASN A 277 6.64 -10.54 -7.68
N PRO A 278 7.65 -9.64 -7.75
CA PRO A 278 8.18 -8.87 -6.60
C PRO A 278 7.54 -7.49 -6.41
N CYS A 279 7.31 -7.04 -5.12
CA CYS A 279 6.84 -5.69 -4.71
C CYS A 279 7.25 -5.37 -3.25
N CYS A 280 7.67 -4.12 -2.86
CA CYS A 280 8.30 -3.89 -1.54
C CYS A 280 8.22 -2.44 -0.99
N VAL A 281 8.40 -2.28 0.37
CA VAL A 281 8.56 -1.01 1.12
C VAL A 281 9.89 -0.92 1.85
N ALA A 282 10.34 0.29 2.23
CA ALA A 282 11.59 0.49 2.98
C ALA A 282 11.48 0.05 4.45
N GLY A 283 12.63 -0.27 5.08
CA GLY A 283 12.70 -0.86 6.42
C GLY A 283 12.16 0.02 7.54
N ASP A 284 12.26 1.34 7.42
CA ASP A 284 11.72 2.32 8.37
C ASP A 284 10.21 2.55 8.24
N THR A 285 9.53 1.89 7.30
CA THR A 285 8.08 1.91 7.16
C THR A 285 7.42 1.21 8.33
N THR A 286 6.51 1.89 9.04
CA THR A 286 5.78 1.30 10.17
C THR A 286 4.53 0.58 9.68
N LEU A 287 4.31 -0.64 10.17
CA LEU A 287 3.07 -1.40 10.02
C LEU A 287 2.20 -1.23 11.27
N LEU A 288 0.89 -1.13 11.10
CA LEU A 288 -0.05 -1.05 12.21
C LEU A 288 -0.35 -2.45 12.75
N THR A 289 0.34 -2.80 13.84
CA THR A 289 0.18 -4.09 14.55
C THR A 289 -0.78 -3.95 15.74
N THR A 290 -1.10 -5.07 16.39
CA THR A 290 -1.87 -5.06 17.65
C THR A 290 -1.10 -4.42 18.82
N GLU A 291 0.22 -4.27 18.69
CA GLU A 291 1.11 -3.60 19.67
C GLU A 291 1.33 -2.12 19.34
N GLY A 292 0.70 -1.60 18.28
CA GLY A 292 0.86 -0.25 17.76
C GLY A 292 1.63 -0.21 16.44
N GLU A 293 2.13 0.96 16.08
CA GLU A 293 2.97 1.13 14.87
C GLU A 293 4.39 0.61 15.11
N VAL A 294 4.81 -0.38 14.33
CA VAL A 294 6.11 -1.05 14.45
C VAL A 294 6.83 -1.03 13.10
N ALA A 295 8.10 -0.60 13.07
CA ALA A 295 8.91 -0.57 11.85
C ALA A 295 9.05 -1.98 11.26
N ILE A 296 8.82 -2.13 9.94
CA ILE A 296 8.79 -3.42 9.26
C ILE A 296 10.13 -4.16 9.38
N GLU A 297 11.25 -3.45 9.42
CA GLU A 297 12.58 -4.05 9.61
C GLU A 297 12.71 -4.76 10.96
N SER A 298 12.04 -4.30 12.01
CA SER A 298 12.01 -4.92 13.33
C SER A 298 11.09 -6.14 13.41
N LEU A 299 10.18 -6.28 12.44
CA LEU A 299 9.27 -7.42 12.27
C LEU A 299 9.85 -8.50 11.35
N ASN A 300 11.02 -8.25 10.77
CA ASN A 300 11.68 -9.14 9.84
C ASN A 300 11.85 -10.56 10.43
N GLY A 301 11.29 -11.56 9.73
CA GLY A 301 11.36 -12.97 10.13
C GLY A 301 10.52 -13.32 11.37
N ARG A 302 9.57 -12.49 11.78
CA ARG A 302 8.67 -12.74 12.91
C ARG A 302 7.24 -12.89 12.44
N ASP A 303 6.48 -13.75 13.12
CA ASP A 303 5.03 -13.77 13.05
C ASP A 303 4.49 -12.71 14.01
N PHE A 304 3.55 -11.93 13.54
CA PHE A 304 2.90 -10.86 14.32
C PHE A 304 1.44 -10.73 13.93
N SER A 305 0.70 -9.98 14.71
CA SER A 305 -0.69 -9.66 14.39
C SER A 305 -0.77 -8.23 13.85
N ILE A 306 -1.35 -8.07 12.66
CA ILE A 306 -1.51 -6.79 11.96
C ILE A 306 -3.00 -6.45 11.85
N LEU A 307 -3.31 -5.17 11.78
CA LEU A 307 -4.64 -4.71 11.43
C LEU A 307 -4.70 -4.49 9.90
N ASN A 308 -5.73 -5.07 9.27
CA ASN A 308 -6.00 -4.75 7.88
C ASN A 308 -6.67 -3.35 7.78
N TYR A 309 -6.94 -2.89 6.57
CA TYR A 309 -7.54 -1.56 6.34
C TYR A 309 -8.96 -1.39 6.94
N LYS A 310 -9.65 -2.49 7.29
CA LYS A 310 -10.94 -2.47 8.01
C LYS A 310 -10.77 -2.47 9.53
N GLY A 311 -9.53 -2.59 10.02
CA GLY A 311 -9.23 -2.70 11.45
C GLY A 311 -9.46 -4.08 12.05
N GLU A 312 -9.58 -5.12 11.21
CA GLU A 312 -9.66 -6.52 11.62
C GLU A 312 -8.25 -7.06 11.88
N VAL A 313 -8.10 -7.90 12.91
CA VAL A 313 -6.81 -8.47 13.29
C VAL A 313 -6.54 -9.74 12.50
N HIS A 314 -5.40 -9.80 11.85
CA HIS A 314 -4.94 -10.95 11.06
C HIS A 314 -3.50 -11.31 11.40
N ASN A 315 -3.12 -12.56 11.19
CA ASN A 315 -1.73 -12.97 11.27
C ASN A 315 -0.97 -12.45 10.05
N ALA A 316 0.25 -12.01 10.28
CA ALA A 316 1.13 -11.47 9.26
C ALA A 316 2.57 -11.93 9.51
N THR A 317 3.36 -11.95 8.44
CA THR A 317 4.81 -12.09 8.48
C THR A 317 5.42 -11.00 7.63
N ALA A 318 6.59 -10.50 8.02
CA ALA A 318 7.36 -9.54 7.23
C ALA A 318 8.77 -10.09 6.99
N TRP A 319 9.37 -9.75 5.84
CA TRP A 319 10.71 -10.19 5.49
C TRP A 319 11.44 -9.15 4.64
N GLU A 320 12.78 -9.11 4.81
CA GLU A 320 13.66 -8.32 3.95
C GLU A 320 13.69 -8.93 2.54
N THR A 321 13.47 -8.11 1.52
CA THR A 321 13.47 -8.54 0.11
C THR A 321 14.72 -8.09 -0.65
N GLY A 322 15.68 -7.46 0.04
CA GLY A 322 16.95 -7.00 -0.49
C GLY A 322 17.07 -5.47 -0.56
N GLU A 323 18.05 -4.98 -1.32
CA GLU A 323 18.26 -3.55 -1.53
C GLU A 323 17.68 -3.10 -2.87
N LYS A 324 16.78 -2.11 -2.83
CA LYS A 324 16.14 -1.54 -4.01
C LYS A 324 16.14 -0.02 -3.96
N GLU A 325 16.01 0.60 -5.12
CA GLU A 325 15.78 2.03 -5.14
C GLU A 325 14.40 2.36 -4.61
N VAL A 326 14.38 3.26 -3.67
CA VAL A 326 13.22 3.66 -2.89
C VAL A 326 12.84 5.10 -3.22
N PHE A 327 11.56 5.39 -3.20
CA PHE A 327 11.00 6.72 -3.36
C PHE A 327 10.39 7.18 -2.06
N GLU A 328 10.79 8.36 -1.63
CA GLU A 328 10.12 9.08 -0.56
C GLU A 328 8.87 9.76 -1.12
N ILE A 329 7.73 9.40 -0.57
CA ILE A 329 6.40 9.90 -0.92
C ILE A 329 5.95 10.84 0.19
N LYS A 330 5.58 12.09 -0.14
CA LYS A 330 5.03 13.05 0.82
C LYS A 330 3.67 13.56 0.36
N GLY A 331 2.71 13.55 1.29
CA GLY A 331 1.36 14.02 1.05
C GLY A 331 0.70 14.70 2.25
N GLY A 332 -0.38 15.42 2.00
CA GLY A 332 -1.15 16.13 3.02
C GLY A 332 -0.60 17.50 3.38
N ASN A 333 -0.51 17.82 4.67
CA ASN A 333 -0.03 19.10 5.15
C ASN A 333 1.51 19.19 5.04
N THR A 334 2.04 20.25 4.43
CA THR A 334 3.49 20.43 4.23
C THR A 334 4.27 20.60 5.54
N LYS A 335 3.63 21.03 6.62
CA LYS A 335 4.25 21.16 7.96
C LYS A 335 4.28 19.86 8.75
N ASP A 336 3.35 18.94 8.45
CA ASP A 336 3.22 17.63 9.07
C ASP A 336 2.73 16.62 8.03
N PRO A 337 3.60 16.21 7.08
CA PRO A 337 3.21 15.33 5.99
C PRO A 337 3.03 13.89 6.45
N TYR A 338 2.21 13.15 5.72
CA TYR A 338 2.38 11.71 5.63
C TYR A 338 3.63 11.44 4.80
N THR A 339 4.53 10.63 5.33
CA THR A 339 5.77 10.26 4.65
C THR A 339 5.90 8.74 4.68
N ILE A 340 6.11 8.13 3.52
CA ILE A 340 6.39 6.70 3.38
C ILE A 340 7.44 6.51 2.29
N LYS A 341 8.26 5.47 2.44
CA LYS A 341 9.25 5.09 1.45
C LYS A 341 8.91 3.73 0.87
N ALA A 342 8.81 3.65 -0.44
CA ALA A 342 8.43 2.43 -1.14
C ALA A 342 9.13 2.31 -2.50
N THR A 343 9.18 1.09 -3.05
CA THR A 343 9.63 0.86 -4.42
C THR A 343 8.64 1.46 -5.42
N ALA A 344 9.09 1.73 -6.65
CA ALA A 344 8.27 2.40 -7.68
C ALA A 344 6.92 1.72 -7.95
N ASP A 345 6.91 0.41 -7.85
CA ASP A 345 5.79 -0.49 -8.15
C ASP A 345 4.88 -0.78 -6.95
N HIS A 346 5.24 -0.32 -5.76
CA HIS A 346 4.43 -0.52 -4.55
C HIS A 346 3.09 0.22 -4.64
N ARG A 347 2.00 -0.41 -4.17
CA ARG A 347 0.63 0.06 -4.37
C ARG A 347 0.02 0.67 -3.12
N PHE A 348 -0.75 1.73 -3.34
CA PHE A 348 -1.50 2.45 -2.33
C PHE A 348 -2.98 2.55 -2.73
N MET A 349 -3.86 2.47 -1.77
CA MET A 349 -5.28 2.74 -1.99
C MET A 349 -5.50 4.24 -2.12
N THR A 350 -6.19 4.66 -3.17
CA THR A 350 -6.56 6.07 -3.36
C THR A 350 -7.93 6.37 -2.73
N ASN A 351 -8.20 7.62 -2.44
CA ASN A 351 -9.42 8.02 -1.71
C ASN A 351 -10.72 7.85 -2.51
N ASP A 352 -10.63 7.57 -3.80
CA ASP A 352 -11.75 7.21 -4.67
C ASP A 352 -11.99 5.69 -4.73
N GLY A 353 -11.31 4.93 -3.87
CA GLY A 353 -11.41 3.48 -3.79
C GLY A 353 -10.59 2.74 -4.86
N GLY A 354 -9.82 3.45 -5.68
CA GLY A 354 -8.86 2.88 -6.62
C GLY A 354 -7.51 2.57 -5.97
N GLU A 355 -6.55 2.13 -6.78
CA GLU A 355 -5.16 1.95 -6.36
C GLU A 355 -4.18 2.68 -7.28
N SER A 356 -2.97 2.94 -6.78
CA SER A 356 -1.92 3.60 -7.53
C SER A 356 -0.55 3.16 -7.08
N THR A 357 0.37 2.96 -8.04
CA THR A 357 1.76 2.67 -7.74
C THR A 357 2.51 3.93 -7.31
N THR A 358 3.60 3.76 -6.56
CA THR A 358 4.42 4.86 -6.04
C THR A 358 4.79 5.90 -7.11
N ASP A 359 5.20 5.48 -8.29
CA ASP A 359 5.60 6.36 -9.40
C ASP A 359 4.44 7.15 -10.01
N GLU A 360 3.20 6.76 -9.74
CA GLU A 360 1.98 7.38 -10.24
C GLU A 360 1.22 8.20 -9.18
N LEU A 361 1.71 8.21 -7.94
CA LEU A 361 1.01 8.87 -6.83
C LEU A 361 1.01 10.38 -6.90
N LEU A 362 1.96 11.00 -7.61
CA LEU A 362 2.06 12.47 -7.67
C LEU A 362 0.77 13.08 -8.23
N GLY A 363 0.16 13.96 -7.45
CA GLY A 363 -1.10 14.61 -7.80
C GLY A 363 -2.36 13.82 -7.43
N LYS A 364 -2.24 12.65 -6.79
CA LYS A 364 -3.35 11.83 -6.31
C LYS A 364 -3.58 11.99 -4.81
N ARG A 365 -4.74 11.55 -4.34
CA ARG A 365 -5.05 11.45 -2.90
C ARG A 365 -5.02 9.99 -2.49
N VAL A 366 -4.29 9.69 -1.42
CA VAL A 366 -4.14 8.35 -0.86
C VAL A 366 -5.07 8.18 0.34
N MET A 367 -5.70 7.01 0.45
CA MET A 367 -6.59 6.69 1.57
C MET A 367 -5.77 6.65 2.88
N PRO A 368 -6.08 7.54 3.86
CA PRO A 368 -5.52 7.40 5.19
C PRO A 368 -6.26 6.28 5.93
N TYR A 369 -5.54 5.57 6.78
CA TYR A 369 -6.21 4.66 7.69
C TYR A 369 -6.93 5.42 8.78
N TYR A 370 -8.17 5.04 9.07
CA TYR A 370 -8.94 5.55 10.20
C TYR A 370 -9.95 4.51 10.69
N ARG A 371 -10.29 4.63 11.97
CA ARG A 371 -11.38 3.86 12.57
C ARG A 371 -12.39 4.83 13.15
N LEU A 372 -13.65 4.51 13.01
CA LEU A 372 -14.72 5.21 13.73
C LEU A 372 -14.99 4.45 15.03
N ARG A 373 -15.05 5.16 16.13
CA ARG A 373 -15.50 4.59 17.41
C ARG A 373 -16.89 3.98 17.24
N THR A 374 -17.09 2.77 17.72
CA THR A 374 -18.36 2.01 17.65
C THR A 374 -18.93 1.68 19.01
N ASP A 375 -18.11 1.72 20.08
CA ASP A 375 -18.55 1.46 21.45
C ASP A 375 -18.93 2.76 22.16
N PHE A 376 -20.21 2.86 22.49
CA PHE A 376 -20.82 3.97 23.21
C PHE A 376 -21.50 3.53 24.51
N SER A 377 -21.08 2.40 25.09
CA SER A 377 -21.70 1.81 26.30
C SER A 377 -21.28 2.49 27.61
N SER A 378 -20.22 3.31 27.60
CA SER A 378 -19.70 3.96 28.80
C SER A 378 -20.66 4.98 29.39
N GLU A 379 -20.88 4.94 30.71
CA GLU A 379 -21.69 5.92 31.41
C GLU A 379 -21.13 7.35 31.37
N ASP A 380 -19.81 7.52 31.23
CA ASP A 380 -19.18 8.84 31.12
C ASP A 380 -19.71 9.63 29.92
N ILE A 381 -20.18 8.95 28.86
CA ILE A 381 -20.83 9.58 27.71
C ILE A 381 -22.09 10.31 28.13
N LYS A 382 -22.91 9.75 29.06
CA LYS A 382 -24.10 10.38 29.57
C LYS A 382 -23.75 11.70 30.27
N TYR A 383 -22.74 11.67 31.17
CA TYR A 383 -22.30 12.84 31.88
C TYR A 383 -21.75 13.93 30.96
N GLY A 384 -20.92 13.56 29.98
CA GLY A 384 -20.41 14.50 28.99
C GLY A 384 -21.53 15.16 28.17
N PHE A 385 -22.54 14.41 27.77
CA PHE A 385 -23.69 14.94 27.04
C PHE A 385 -24.48 15.93 27.91
N LEU A 386 -24.69 15.63 29.19
CA LEU A 386 -25.39 16.51 30.11
C LEU A 386 -24.60 17.79 30.44
N ILE A 387 -23.28 17.77 30.42
CA ILE A 387 -22.46 19.00 30.51
C ILE A 387 -22.74 19.90 29.30
N GLY A 388 -22.96 19.34 28.11
CA GLY A 388 -23.31 20.09 26.91
C GLY A 388 -24.74 20.61 26.95
N ASP A 389 -25.72 19.74 26.87
CA ASP A 389 -27.14 20.05 26.64
C ASP A 389 -28.02 19.82 27.86
N GLY A 390 -27.49 19.32 28.98
CA GLY A 390 -28.26 19.06 30.17
C GLY A 390 -28.80 20.32 30.86
N THR A 391 -29.95 20.18 31.51
CA THR A 391 -30.55 21.20 32.35
C THR A 391 -29.89 21.17 33.74
N PHE A 392 -29.36 22.31 34.22
CA PHE A 392 -28.78 22.47 35.54
C PHE A 392 -29.78 23.05 36.54
N ARG A 393 -29.53 22.84 37.83
CA ARG A 393 -30.40 23.33 38.91
C ARG A 393 -30.56 24.85 38.85
N LYS A 394 -31.76 25.30 39.19
CA LYS A 394 -32.10 26.74 39.16
C LYS A 394 -31.60 27.51 40.37
N ASP A 395 -31.33 26.82 41.49
CA ASP A 395 -30.89 27.39 42.75
C ASP A 395 -30.06 26.36 43.53
N GLN A 396 -29.51 26.79 44.70
CA GLN A 396 -28.77 25.90 45.62
C GLN A 396 -29.69 25.01 46.45
N SER A 397 -30.94 24.81 46.01
CA SER A 397 -31.92 24.05 46.76
C SER A 397 -31.55 22.57 46.87
N THR A 398 -32.10 21.93 47.91
CA THR A 398 -31.79 20.60 48.41
C THR A 398 -32.20 19.44 47.53
N HIS A 399 -32.64 19.67 46.30
CA HIS A 399 -33.16 18.62 45.40
C HIS A 399 -32.07 17.89 44.63
N LYS A 400 -31.14 17.25 45.34
CA LYS A 400 -30.03 16.49 44.77
C LYS A 400 -30.49 15.22 44.01
N ASN A 401 -31.65 14.69 44.37
CA ASN A 401 -32.20 13.46 43.81
C ASN A 401 -33.09 13.68 42.56
N ILE A 402 -33.15 14.91 42.04
CA ILE A 402 -33.86 15.18 40.81
C ILE A 402 -33.01 14.70 39.62
N GLU A 403 -33.65 14.01 38.71
CA GLU A 403 -33.07 13.54 37.47
C GLU A 403 -32.79 14.71 36.51
N ALA A 404 -31.62 14.68 35.87
CA ALA A 404 -31.28 15.64 34.85
C ALA A 404 -32.16 15.45 33.60
N SER A 405 -32.34 16.51 32.84
CA SER A 405 -33.12 16.50 31.60
C SER A 405 -32.45 17.30 30.52
N PHE A 406 -32.77 17.02 29.24
CA PHE A 406 -32.33 17.79 28.09
C PHE A 406 -33.42 17.93 27.04
N THR A 407 -33.24 18.84 26.09
CA THR A 407 -34.19 19.01 24.98
C THR A 407 -33.82 18.07 23.84
N ALA A 408 -34.72 17.16 23.46
CA ALA A 408 -34.45 16.02 22.56
C ALA A 408 -35.29 16.04 21.31
N ILE A 409 -34.97 16.91 20.35
CA ILE A 409 -35.71 17.01 19.10
C ILE A 409 -35.13 16.10 18.01
N LYS A 410 -33.82 15.83 18.00
CA LYS A 410 -33.10 15.09 16.93
C LYS A 410 -32.15 13.99 17.42
N ASP A 411 -32.12 13.69 18.71
CA ASP A 411 -31.07 12.85 19.31
C ASP A 411 -31.60 11.50 19.78
N ASP A 412 -32.33 10.78 18.91
CA ASP A 412 -32.95 9.50 19.25
C ASP A 412 -31.92 8.44 19.68
N GLU A 413 -30.75 8.39 19.02
CA GLU A 413 -29.66 7.48 19.39
C GLU A 413 -29.07 7.80 20.77
N VAL A 414 -29.02 9.08 21.14
CA VAL A 414 -28.57 9.52 22.48
C VAL A 414 -29.61 9.15 23.54
N LYS A 415 -30.91 9.25 23.24
CA LYS A 415 -31.98 8.87 24.18
C LYS A 415 -31.86 7.40 24.63
N VAL A 416 -31.42 6.53 23.74
CA VAL A 416 -31.22 5.10 24.04
C VAL A 416 -30.20 4.90 25.16
N LEU A 417 -29.21 5.78 25.29
CA LEU A 417 -28.20 5.69 26.38
C LEU A 417 -28.81 5.94 27.77
N PHE A 418 -29.87 6.74 27.85
CA PHE A 418 -30.47 7.18 29.11
C PHE A 418 -31.72 6.40 29.55
N GLY A 419 -32.16 5.40 28.76
CA GLY A 419 -33.38 4.66 29.06
C GLY A 419 -34.68 5.38 28.68
N ASN A 420 -35.82 4.97 29.25
CA ASN A 420 -37.16 5.41 28.83
C ASN A 420 -37.51 6.84 29.25
N SER A 421 -38.11 7.60 28.35
CA SER A 421 -38.60 8.97 28.56
C SER A 421 -40.09 9.11 28.30
N ASN A 422 -40.73 10.03 29.05
CA ASN A 422 -42.15 10.33 28.95
C ASN A 422 -42.48 11.69 28.34
N GLY A 423 -41.52 12.45 27.79
CA GLY A 423 -41.72 13.82 27.27
C GLY A 423 -41.65 13.94 25.75
N LYS A 424 -42.51 14.81 25.16
CA LYS A 424 -42.51 15.09 23.72
C LYS A 424 -41.32 15.95 23.25
N THR A 425 -40.79 16.84 24.12
CA THR A 425 -39.73 17.80 23.79
C THR A 425 -38.59 17.80 24.81
N THR A 426 -38.85 17.41 26.04
CA THR A 426 -37.86 17.32 27.12
C THR A 426 -37.73 15.86 27.51
N PHE A 427 -36.50 15.38 27.52
CA PHE A 427 -36.15 14.03 27.90
C PHE A 427 -35.63 14.05 29.34
N THR A 428 -36.26 13.32 30.25
CA THR A 428 -35.78 13.11 31.62
C THR A 428 -34.89 11.88 31.64
N THR A 429 -33.69 12.00 32.18
CA THR A 429 -32.66 10.96 32.16
C THR A 429 -32.74 10.10 33.44
N ASP A 430 -31.97 9.00 33.45
CA ASP A 430 -31.70 8.16 34.63
C ASP A 430 -30.57 8.71 35.51
N VAL A 431 -30.02 9.89 35.20
CA VAL A 431 -28.90 10.53 35.92
C VAL A 431 -29.40 11.62 36.85
N SER A 432 -29.17 11.47 38.16
CA SER A 432 -29.51 12.48 39.15
C SER A 432 -28.45 13.57 39.25
N PHE A 433 -28.84 14.76 39.77
CA PHE A 433 -27.84 15.81 40.06
C PHE A 433 -26.84 15.36 41.13
N ALA A 434 -27.23 14.50 42.06
CA ALA A 434 -26.32 13.94 43.04
C ALA A 434 -25.22 13.11 42.39
N SER A 435 -25.55 12.23 41.42
CA SER A 435 -24.55 11.43 40.71
C SER A 435 -23.66 12.28 39.80
N MET A 436 -24.15 13.39 39.25
CA MET A 436 -23.31 14.35 38.52
C MET A 436 -22.28 15.01 39.45
N GLU A 437 -22.71 15.43 40.67
CA GLU A 437 -21.83 16.05 41.68
C GLU A 437 -20.78 15.07 42.20
N GLU A 438 -21.12 13.79 42.39
CA GLU A 438 -20.16 12.72 42.72
C GLU A 438 -19.07 12.54 41.68
N ARG A 439 -19.38 12.86 40.41
CA ARG A 439 -18.42 12.90 39.31
C ARG A 439 -17.69 14.24 39.16
N GLY A 440 -17.84 15.17 40.15
CA GLY A 440 -17.21 16.48 40.11
C GLY A 440 -17.85 17.50 39.17
N ILE A 441 -19.06 17.22 38.66
CA ILE A 441 -19.80 18.14 37.80
C ILE A 441 -20.65 19.08 38.67
N ASP A 442 -20.31 20.38 38.67
CA ASP A 442 -21.07 21.40 39.41
C ASP A 442 -22.42 21.67 38.75
N THR A 443 -23.50 21.20 39.36
CA THR A 443 -24.88 21.36 38.85
C THR A 443 -25.56 22.61 39.37
N THR A 444 -24.93 23.39 40.27
CA THR A 444 -25.53 24.54 40.94
C THR A 444 -25.48 25.84 40.13
N ARG A 445 -24.66 25.89 39.11
CA ARG A 445 -24.46 27.11 38.31
C ARG A 445 -25.49 27.27 37.21
N ARG A 446 -26.31 28.29 37.35
CA ARG A 446 -27.28 28.76 36.34
C ARG A 446 -26.67 29.53 35.19
N THR A 447 -25.39 29.83 35.27
CA THR A 447 -24.69 30.64 34.30
C THR A 447 -24.34 29.77 33.10
N PHE A 448 -24.11 30.43 31.93
CA PHE A 448 -23.59 29.80 30.72
C PHE A 448 -22.13 29.31 30.91
N GLU A 449 -21.55 29.44 32.08
CA GLU A 449 -20.25 28.91 32.44
C GLU A 449 -20.39 27.46 32.90
N ARG A 450 -19.79 26.57 32.17
CA ARG A 450 -19.74 25.14 32.47
C ARG A 450 -18.28 24.70 32.55
N TYR A 451 -18.04 23.61 33.26
CA TYR A 451 -16.70 23.10 33.51
C TYR A 451 -16.70 21.58 33.32
N LEU A 452 -15.54 21.06 32.91
CA LEU A 452 -15.24 19.64 32.99
C LEU A 452 -14.73 19.31 34.39
N PRO A 453 -15.02 18.12 34.93
CA PRO A 453 -14.41 17.63 36.16
C PRO A 453 -12.92 17.35 35.97
N GLU A 454 -12.20 17.13 37.09
CA GLU A 454 -10.84 16.59 37.01
C GLU A 454 -10.84 15.17 36.45
N GLY A 455 -9.83 14.81 35.66
CA GLY A 455 -9.69 13.46 35.07
C GLY A 455 -10.69 13.17 33.95
N VAL A 456 -10.87 14.09 33.03
CA VAL A 456 -11.76 13.95 31.87
C VAL A 456 -11.40 12.73 31.03
N SER A 457 -12.38 11.85 30.79
CA SER A 457 -12.23 10.69 29.90
C SER A 457 -12.57 11.03 28.45
N LYS A 458 -12.07 10.22 27.50
CA LYS A 458 -12.44 10.30 26.08
C LYS A 458 -13.94 10.09 25.88
N GLU A 459 -14.54 9.26 26.71
CA GLU A 459 -15.97 8.97 26.76
C GLU A 459 -16.78 10.22 27.14
N MET A 460 -16.33 10.95 28.13
CA MET A 460 -16.96 12.21 28.53
C MET A 460 -16.89 13.25 27.41
N LEU A 461 -15.74 13.37 26.72
CA LEU A 461 -15.63 14.23 25.53
C LEU A 461 -16.55 13.75 24.39
N CYS A 462 -16.70 12.43 24.17
CA CYS A 462 -17.65 11.89 23.20
C CYS A 462 -19.08 12.39 23.48
N GLY A 463 -19.52 12.32 24.72
CA GLY A 463 -20.83 12.85 25.14
C GLY A 463 -20.96 14.35 24.88
N LEU A 464 -19.97 15.14 25.30
CA LEU A 464 -19.96 16.59 25.14
C LEU A 464 -19.97 17.01 23.64
N PHE A 465 -19.16 16.37 22.80
CA PHE A 465 -19.18 16.61 21.36
C PHE A 465 -20.48 16.14 20.72
N SER A 466 -21.08 15.05 21.22
CA SER A 466 -22.41 14.61 20.76
C SER A 466 -23.49 15.65 21.07
N ALA A 467 -23.40 16.37 22.19
CA ALA A 467 -24.28 17.49 22.52
C ALA A 467 -24.00 18.72 21.64
N ASN A 468 -22.84 19.34 21.80
CA ASN A 468 -22.51 20.68 21.29
C ASN A 468 -21.55 20.68 20.09
N GLY A 469 -21.11 19.51 19.65
CA GLY A 469 -20.19 19.36 18.53
C GLY A 469 -20.90 19.15 17.19
N CYS A 470 -20.23 19.54 16.13
CA CYS A 470 -20.65 19.30 14.76
C CYS A 470 -19.46 19.11 13.84
N VAL A 471 -19.70 18.52 12.69
CA VAL A 471 -18.77 18.49 11.57
C VAL A 471 -19.15 19.61 10.60
N ILE A 472 -18.21 20.49 10.33
CA ILE A 472 -18.36 21.53 9.29
C ILE A 472 -17.81 20.93 8.01
N GLU A 473 -18.70 20.74 7.05
CA GLU A 473 -18.44 20.05 5.79
C GLU A 473 -17.16 20.55 5.11
N GLY A 474 -16.33 19.60 4.68
CA GLY A 474 -15.06 19.86 4.01
C GLY A 474 -14.00 20.60 4.85
N SER A 475 -14.28 20.95 6.13
CA SER A 475 -13.45 21.87 6.89
C SER A 475 -12.90 21.26 8.20
N ARG A 476 -13.74 21.01 9.19
CA ARG A 476 -13.29 20.69 10.55
C ARG A 476 -14.37 20.06 11.42
N VAL A 477 -13.94 19.45 12.52
CA VAL A 477 -14.79 19.20 13.69
C VAL A 477 -14.76 20.43 14.56
N ALA A 478 -15.92 20.86 15.08
CA ALA A 478 -16.02 22.00 15.97
C ALA A 478 -16.95 21.70 17.14
N LEU A 479 -16.58 22.14 18.34
CA LEU A 479 -17.45 22.18 19.52
C LEU A 479 -17.71 23.63 19.87
N LYS A 480 -18.98 24.01 19.95
CA LYS A 480 -19.39 25.37 20.27
C LYS A 480 -19.87 25.48 21.72
N THR A 481 -19.34 26.47 22.45
CA THR A 481 -19.79 26.79 23.82
C THR A 481 -19.77 28.29 24.09
N THR A 482 -20.61 28.75 24.99
CA THR A 482 -20.58 30.12 25.54
C THR A 482 -19.66 30.24 26.75
N SER A 483 -19.23 29.12 27.34
CA SER A 483 -18.28 29.07 28.46
C SER A 483 -16.84 29.09 27.93
N HIS A 484 -16.10 30.16 28.28
CA HIS A 484 -14.68 30.25 27.92
C HIS A 484 -13.83 29.21 28.68
N ALA A 485 -14.16 29.01 29.98
CA ALA A 485 -13.46 28.02 30.79
C ALA A 485 -13.62 26.60 30.23
N LEU A 486 -14.85 26.22 29.84
CA LEU A 486 -15.10 24.92 29.20
C LEU A 486 -14.32 24.78 27.88
N ALA A 487 -14.28 25.85 27.07
CA ALA A 487 -13.54 25.80 25.82
C ALA A 487 -12.03 25.54 26.06
N ILE A 488 -11.42 26.16 27.07
CA ILE A 488 -10.02 25.94 27.44
C ILE A 488 -9.83 24.51 27.95
N GLN A 489 -10.66 24.04 28.87
CA GLN A 489 -10.54 22.68 29.41
C GLN A 489 -10.70 21.60 28.33
N VAL A 490 -11.60 21.80 27.37
CA VAL A 490 -11.74 20.90 26.20
C VAL A 490 -10.50 20.93 25.34
N LEU A 491 -9.90 22.10 25.10
CA LEU A 491 -8.67 22.21 24.32
C LEU A 491 -7.51 21.48 25.00
N ASP A 492 -7.34 21.68 26.31
CA ASP A 492 -6.30 21.03 27.10
C ASP A 492 -6.49 19.50 27.08
N ALA A 493 -7.71 19.01 27.28
CA ALA A 493 -8.03 17.59 27.20
C ALA A 493 -7.76 17.01 25.81
N LEU A 494 -8.05 17.74 24.73
CA LEU A 494 -7.70 17.31 23.36
C LEU A 494 -6.18 17.21 23.19
N TYR A 495 -5.39 18.11 23.78
CA TYR A 495 -3.94 18.06 23.76
C TYR A 495 -3.41 16.83 24.52
N ASP A 496 -3.96 16.54 25.69
CA ASP A 496 -3.61 15.34 26.47
C ASP A 496 -3.89 14.04 25.71
N PHE A 497 -4.92 14.03 24.86
CA PHE A 497 -5.23 12.92 23.97
C PHE A 497 -4.48 12.98 22.62
N GLY A 498 -3.48 13.86 22.51
CA GLY A 498 -2.58 13.91 21.37
C GLY A 498 -3.11 14.65 20.14
N MET A 499 -4.19 15.46 20.27
CA MET A 499 -4.74 16.30 19.19
C MET A 499 -4.17 17.72 19.30
N THR A 500 -2.87 17.85 19.09
CA THR A 500 -2.06 19.04 19.43
C THR A 500 -2.23 20.23 18.49
N THR A 501 -2.98 20.08 17.39
CA THR A 501 -3.26 21.18 16.45
C THR A 501 -4.64 21.80 16.64
N ALA A 502 -5.41 21.35 17.62
CA ALA A 502 -6.69 21.95 17.97
C ALA A 502 -6.51 23.40 18.45
N TYR A 503 -7.50 24.24 18.22
CA TYR A 503 -7.44 25.66 18.60
C TYR A 503 -8.83 26.25 18.86
N ILE A 504 -8.87 27.38 19.61
CA ILE A 504 -10.12 28.08 19.89
C ILE A 504 -10.27 29.30 18.99
N THR A 505 -11.47 29.49 18.46
CA THR A 505 -11.90 30.74 17.83
C THR A 505 -13.02 31.40 18.63
N THR A 506 -13.02 32.73 18.65
CA THR A 506 -14.03 33.53 19.36
C THR A 506 -15.03 34.12 18.37
N ASN A 507 -16.31 33.86 18.61
CA ASN A 507 -17.41 34.49 17.88
C ASN A 507 -17.95 35.68 18.67
N LYS A 508 -18.00 36.85 18.04
CA LYS A 508 -18.57 38.05 18.68
C LYS A 508 -20.09 37.89 18.82
N GLU A 509 -20.64 38.59 19.79
CA GLU A 509 -22.08 38.74 19.95
C GLU A 509 -22.66 39.36 18.69
N LYS A 510 -23.73 38.79 18.17
CA LYS A 510 -24.42 39.25 16.98
C LYS A 510 -25.86 38.76 16.93
N ASP A 511 -26.70 39.51 16.19
CA ASP A 511 -28.04 39.05 15.87
C ASP A 511 -27.99 38.03 14.72
N VAL A 512 -28.68 36.90 14.90
CA VAL A 512 -28.72 35.80 13.94
C VAL A 512 -30.19 35.49 13.60
N ALA A 513 -30.49 35.43 12.31
CA ALA A 513 -31.80 35.03 11.82
C ALA A 513 -31.92 33.49 11.83
N PHE A 514 -32.89 32.95 12.52
CA PHE A 514 -33.32 31.57 12.49
C PHE A 514 -34.70 31.48 11.83
N ALA A 515 -35.16 30.29 11.48
CA ALA A 515 -36.49 30.08 10.90
C ALA A 515 -37.63 30.59 11.81
N SER A 516 -37.40 30.66 13.12
CA SER A 516 -38.34 31.10 14.16
C SER A 516 -38.20 32.59 14.52
N GLY A 517 -37.27 33.36 13.90
CA GLY A 517 -37.07 34.78 14.18
C GLY A 517 -35.60 35.19 14.31
N ILE A 518 -35.36 36.47 14.62
CA ILE A 518 -34.03 37.02 14.85
C ILE A 518 -33.75 36.97 16.34
N TYR A 519 -32.61 36.37 16.71
CA TYR A 519 -32.17 36.21 18.10
C TYR A 519 -30.76 36.78 18.30
N ARG A 520 -30.55 37.48 19.41
CA ARG A 520 -29.26 37.97 19.81
C ARG A 520 -28.44 36.82 20.40
N CYS A 521 -27.48 36.32 19.61
CA CYS A 521 -26.55 35.29 20.05
C CYS A 521 -25.43 35.90 20.88
N LYS A 522 -25.16 35.32 22.06
CA LYS A 522 -24.07 35.73 22.93
C LYS A 522 -22.71 35.42 22.30
N LYS A 523 -21.65 36.05 22.85
CA LYS A 523 -20.26 35.68 22.60
C LYS A 523 -20.09 34.17 22.82
N SER A 524 -19.45 33.47 21.90
CA SER A 524 -19.22 32.04 21.98
C SER A 524 -17.83 31.66 21.49
N TYR A 525 -17.42 30.48 21.83
CA TYR A 525 -16.10 29.92 21.51
C TYR A 525 -16.29 28.62 20.76
N ASP A 526 -15.55 28.44 19.66
CA ASP A 526 -15.51 27.19 18.93
C ASP A 526 -14.13 26.55 19.16
N VAL A 527 -14.11 25.35 19.73
CA VAL A 527 -12.91 24.50 19.77
C VAL A 527 -12.86 23.71 18.47
N ASN A 528 -11.81 23.90 17.67
CA ASN A 528 -11.71 23.41 16.31
C ASN A 528 -10.62 22.37 16.16
N ILE A 529 -10.90 21.30 15.41
CA ILE A 529 -9.96 20.24 15.02
C ILE A 529 -9.95 20.20 13.48
N CYS A 530 -8.86 20.68 12.86
CA CYS A 530 -8.79 20.86 11.40
C CYS A 530 -7.78 19.94 10.73
N ASN A 531 -6.67 19.60 11.42
CA ASN A 531 -5.63 18.72 10.89
C ASN A 531 -6.19 17.30 10.74
N LEU A 532 -5.89 16.65 9.61
CA LEU A 532 -6.43 15.33 9.29
C LEU A 532 -6.02 14.28 10.34
N LYS A 533 -4.76 14.26 10.77
CA LYS A 533 -4.28 13.30 11.78
C LYS A 533 -5.03 13.46 13.11
N ASP A 534 -5.30 14.71 13.52
CA ASP A 534 -6.07 14.97 14.74
C ASP A 534 -7.56 14.64 14.55
N VAL A 535 -8.14 14.87 13.37
CA VAL A 535 -9.51 14.44 13.03
C VAL A 535 -9.64 12.92 13.06
N ILE A 536 -8.62 12.18 12.60
CA ILE A 536 -8.57 10.71 12.66
C ILE A 536 -8.52 10.25 14.13
N LYS A 537 -7.65 10.83 14.96
CA LYS A 537 -7.61 10.53 16.41
C LYS A 537 -8.94 10.83 17.10
N PHE A 538 -9.58 11.95 16.73
CA PHE A 538 -10.93 12.28 17.22
C PHE A 538 -11.94 11.21 16.83
N ALA A 539 -11.92 10.75 15.58
CA ALA A 539 -12.83 9.73 15.08
C ALA A 539 -12.69 8.38 15.81
N GLU A 540 -11.47 8.00 16.14
CA GLU A 540 -11.16 6.74 16.79
C GLU A 540 -11.45 6.76 18.30
N HIS A 541 -11.11 7.86 18.97
CA HIS A 541 -11.12 7.90 20.44
C HIS A 541 -12.33 8.59 21.01
N ILE A 542 -12.86 9.62 20.37
CA ILE A 542 -13.95 10.46 20.87
C ILE A 542 -15.22 10.23 20.05
N SER A 543 -15.23 10.67 18.80
CA SER A 543 -16.34 10.53 17.85
C SER A 543 -17.66 11.17 18.32
N PHE A 544 -18.78 10.70 17.78
CA PHE A 544 -20.15 11.14 18.10
C PHE A 544 -21.05 9.92 18.30
N VAL A 545 -22.02 10.03 19.20
CA VAL A 545 -23.05 8.98 19.39
C VAL A 545 -23.98 8.89 18.18
N GLN A 546 -24.34 10.04 17.58
CA GLN A 546 -25.28 10.10 16.45
C GLN A 546 -24.66 9.62 15.14
N SER A 547 -25.32 8.70 14.45
CA SER A 547 -24.85 8.11 13.18
C SER A 547 -24.65 9.17 12.08
N TYR A 548 -25.58 10.13 11.96
CA TYR A 548 -25.46 11.17 10.94
C TYR A 548 -24.22 12.08 11.13
N LYS A 549 -23.79 12.31 12.39
CA LYS A 549 -22.54 13.05 12.69
C LYS A 549 -21.31 12.19 12.37
N ARG A 550 -21.37 10.86 12.59
CA ARG A 550 -20.30 9.94 12.21
C ARG A 550 -20.14 9.84 10.69
N GLU A 551 -21.25 9.79 9.94
CA GLU A 551 -21.18 9.82 8.47
C GLU A 551 -20.56 11.14 7.95
N SER A 552 -20.93 12.28 8.56
CA SER A 552 -20.30 13.57 8.24
C SER A 552 -18.80 13.58 8.59
N LEU A 553 -18.40 12.94 9.69
CA LEU A 553 -17.00 12.80 10.10
C LEU A 553 -16.21 11.92 9.12
N LYS A 554 -16.79 10.81 8.68
CA LYS A 554 -16.25 9.95 7.62
C LYS A 554 -16.02 10.74 6.34
N SER A 555 -17.02 11.44 5.86
CA SER A 555 -16.93 12.29 4.66
C SER A 555 -15.86 13.38 4.79
N LEU A 556 -15.66 13.95 5.99
CA LEU A 556 -14.61 14.92 6.27
C LEU A 556 -13.21 14.29 6.13
N ILE A 557 -13.00 13.09 6.67
CA ILE A 557 -11.71 12.37 6.62
C ILE A 557 -11.39 12.03 5.16
N GLU A 558 -12.32 11.42 4.45
CA GLU A 558 -12.16 11.03 3.04
C GLU A 558 -11.93 12.24 2.12
N GLY A 559 -12.67 13.34 2.34
CA GLY A 559 -12.48 14.59 1.61
C GLY A 559 -11.13 15.28 1.87
N LYS A 560 -10.52 15.02 3.05
CA LYS A 560 -9.19 15.53 3.44
C LYS A 560 -8.05 14.54 3.18
N ALA A 561 -8.31 13.42 2.53
CA ALA A 561 -7.29 12.41 2.24
C ALA A 561 -5.99 13.04 1.71
N PRO A 562 -4.79 12.57 2.13
CA PRO A 562 -3.51 13.19 1.79
C PRO A 562 -3.31 13.33 0.29
N TYR A 563 -3.19 14.56 -0.20
CA TYR A 563 -2.80 14.87 -1.56
C TYR A 563 -1.29 14.72 -1.69
N ILE A 564 -0.83 13.83 -2.57
CA ILE A 564 0.60 13.57 -2.77
C ILE A 564 1.20 14.67 -3.64
N TYR A 565 2.10 15.45 -3.05
CA TYR A 565 2.76 16.57 -3.70
C TYR A 565 4.24 16.33 -4.01
N SER A 566 4.83 15.24 -3.50
CA SER A 566 6.23 14.89 -3.75
C SER A 566 6.39 13.36 -3.81
N VAL A 567 7.05 12.90 -4.86
CA VAL A 567 7.58 11.53 -5.02
C VAL A 567 8.99 11.68 -5.54
N LYS A 568 10.01 11.34 -4.74
CA LYS A 568 11.41 11.54 -5.08
C LYS A 568 12.23 10.29 -4.76
N SER A 569 13.12 9.90 -5.67
CA SER A 569 14.11 8.88 -5.37
C SER A 569 15.04 9.35 -4.24
N VAL A 570 15.22 8.48 -3.24
CA VAL A 570 16.15 8.71 -2.11
C VAL A 570 17.36 7.77 -2.17
N GLY A 571 17.48 7.00 -3.24
CA GLY A 571 18.58 6.08 -3.48
C GLY A 571 18.21 4.63 -3.21
N ILE A 572 19.22 3.80 -3.01
CA ILE A 572 19.06 2.36 -2.73
C ILE A 572 18.99 2.19 -1.22
N GLU A 573 17.92 1.57 -0.74
CA GLU A 573 17.71 1.21 0.66
C GLU A 573 17.31 -0.27 0.77
N LYS A 574 17.48 -0.85 1.95
CA LYS A 574 16.90 -2.15 2.27
C LYS A 574 15.39 -2.06 2.24
N VAL A 575 14.76 -3.02 1.58
CA VAL A 575 13.32 -3.04 1.42
C VAL A 575 12.72 -4.37 1.88
N TYR A 576 11.48 -4.29 2.31
CA TYR A 576 10.74 -5.35 2.97
C TYR A 576 9.38 -5.53 2.31
N ASP A 577 8.87 -6.73 2.41
CA ASP A 577 7.47 -7.05 2.10
C ASP A 577 6.83 -7.71 3.31
N PHE A 578 5.50 -7.78 3.33
CA PHE A 578 4.73 -8.42 4.38
C PHE A 578 3.50 -9.11 3.80
N THR A 579 3.06 -10.20 4.42
CA THR A 579 1.77 -10.81 4.10
C THR A 579 0.74 -10.46 5.16
N ILE A 580 -0.52 -10.40 4.74
CA ILE A 580 -1.69 -10.40 5.62
C ILE A 580 -2.49 -11.64 5.26
N ASN A 581 -2.79 -12.48 6.24
CA ASN A 581 -3.58 -13.69 6.01
C ASN A 581 -5.08 -13.37 5.96
N ASP A 582 -5.46 -12.47 5.05
CA ASP A 582 -6.82 -12.13 4.71
C ASP A 582 -7.06 -12.20 3.19
N THR A 583 -8.30 -12.03 2.77
CA THR A 583 -8.67 -12.09 1.34
C THR A 583 -8.46 -10.78 0.61
N THR A 584 -8.14 -9.68 1.30
CA THR A 584 -8.07 -8.34 0.73
C THR A 584 -6.66 -7.88 0.43
N HIS A 585 -5.66 -8.40 1.17
CA HIS A 585 -4.24 -8.07 1.05
C HIS A 585 -3.91 -6.57 1.27
N TRP A 586 -4.80 -5.81 1.93
CA TRP A 586 -4.61 -4.41 2.26
C TRP A 586 -4.28 -4.23 3.73
N GLY A 587 -3.07 -3.75 4.00
CA GLY A 587 -2.58 -3.38 5.32
C GLY A 587 -2.47 -1.87 5.53
N VAL A 588 -1.92 -1.49 6.68
CA VAL A 588 -1.69 -0.10 7.04
C VAL A 588 -0.21 0.12 7.26
N ALA A 589 0.39 1.02 6.48
CA ALA A 589 1.79 1.40 6.61
C ALA A 589 1.93 2.93 6.68
N ASN A 590 2.62 3.42 7.72
CA ASN A 590 2.78 4.86 8.01
C ASN A 590 1.44 5.63 7.99
N GLY A 591 0.36 5.00 8.49
CA GLY A 591 -0.98 5.57 8.51
C GLY A 591 -1.71 5.64 7.17
N LEU A 592 -1.16 5.05 6.12
CA LEU A 592 -1.76 4.95 4.78
C LEU A 592 -2.14 3.51 4.46
N VAL A 593 -3.22 3.34 3.70
CA VAL A 593 -3.65 2.01 3.24
C VAL A 593 -2.80 1.58 2.05
N THR A 594 -2.10 0.45 2.19
CA THR A 594 -1.15 -0.08 1.23
C THR A 594 -1.35 -1.58 0.99
N HIS A 595 -1.03 -2.03 -0.22
CA HIS A 595 -1.21 -3.43 -0.62
C HIS A 595 0.06 -4.24 -0.38
N ASN A 596 -0.09 -5.49 0.10
CA ASN A 596 0.96 -6.47 -0.06
C ASN A 596 0.84 -7.08 -1.47
N CYS A 597 1.96 -7.36 -2.14
CA CYS A 597 1.95 -7.75 -3.55
C CYS A 597 2.52 -9.14 -3.78
N GLU A 598 1.65 -10.13 -3.78
CA GLU A 598 1.97 -11.45 -4.30
C GLU A 598 0.88 -11.90 -5.29
N ILE A 599 1.25 -12.01 -6.58
CA ILE A 599 0.37 -12.56 -7.61
C ILE A 599 0.90 -13.92 -8.00
N ALA A 600 0.14 -14.98 -7.71
CA ALA A 600 0.46 -16.33 -8.14
C ALA A 600 0.30 -16.47 -9.66
N LEU A 601 1.36 -16.92 -10.33
CA LEU A 601 1.42 -17.11 -11.77
C LEU A 601 1.82 -18.56 -12.12
N ARG A 602 1.16 -19.15 -13.10
CA ARG A 602 1.59 -20.41 -13.72
C ARG A 602 2.73 -20.16 -14.72
N PRO A 603 3.51 -21.19 -15.09
CA PRO A 603 4.53 -21.07 -16.12
C PRO A 603 3.98 -20.38 -17.39
N PHE A 604 4.74 -19.42 -17.91
CA PHE A 604 4.41 -18.61 -19.09
C PHE A 604 3.12 -17.77 -18.98
N GLN A 605 2.65 -17.51 -17.77
CA GLN A 605 1.55 -16.59 -17.54
C GLN A 605 2.04 -15.14 -17.34
N PHE A 606 1.14 -14.22 -17.70
CA PHE A 606 1.32 -12.79 -17.60
C PHE A 606 0.21 -12.21 -16.76
N CYS A 607 0.52 -11.17 -16.02
CA CYS A 607 -0.45 -10.38 -15.28
C CYS A 607 -0.73 -9.06 -16.01
N ASN A 608 -2.01 -8.78 -16.21
CA ASN A 608 -2.51 -7.49 -16.66
C ASN A 608 -3.61 -7.06 -15.72
N LEU A 609 -3.35 -6.05 -14.91
CA LEU A 609 -4.22 -5.65 -13.81
C LEU A 609 -5.43 -4.87 -14.36
N THR A 610 -6.62 -5.24 -13.90
CA THR A 610 -7.88 -4.54 -14.16
C THR A 610 -8.59 -4.35 -12.83
N GLU A 611 -9.11 -3.17 -12.58
CA GLU A 611 -9.72 -2.80 -11.31
C GLU A 611 -11.23 -2.58 -11.49
N ILE A 612 -12.03 -3.05 -10.54
CA ILE A 612 -13.48 -2.84 -10.51
C ILE A 612 -13.79 -1.79 -9.44
N ASN A 613 -14.53 -0.76 -9.82
CA ASN A 613 -14.99 0.25 -8.86
C ASN A 613 -16.20 -0.28 -8.08
N VAL A 614 -15.94 -0.90 -6.93
CA VAL A 614 -16.96 -1.50 -6.08
C VAL A 614 -17.89 -0.46 -5.42
N GLY A 615 -17.49 0.82 -5.38
CA GLY A 615 -18.34 1.89 -4.84
C GLY A 615 -19.63 2.13 -5.61
N ASN A 616 -19.73 1.62 -6.84
CA ASN A 616 -20.92 1.74 -7.71
C ASN A 616 -21.65 0.39 -7.91
N ILE A 617 -21.34 -0.61 -7.09
CA ILE A 617 -21.95 -1.94 -7.17
C ILE A 617 -23.02 -2.02 -6.08
N GLU A 618 -24.28 -2.09 -6.49
CA GLU A 618 -25.42 -2.21 -5.58
C GLU A 618 -25.88 -3.65 -5.39
N SER A 619 -25.51 -4.53 -6.30
CA SER A 619 -25.89 -5.96 -6.25
C SER A 619 -24.82 -6.87 -6.87
N GLN A 620 -24.91 -8.17 -6.60
CA GLN A 620 -24.04 -9.18 -7.21
C GLN A 620 -24.19 -9.24 -8.74
N MET A 621 -25.32 -8.77 -9.29
CA MET A 621 -25.55 -8.71 -10.74
C MET A 621 -24.82 -7.53 -11.41
N ASP A 622 -24.40 -6.52 -10.66
CA ASP A 622 -23.64 -5.37 -11.18
C ASP A 622 -22.14 -5.70 -11.30
N LEU A 623 -21.69 -6.74 -10.65
CA LEU A 623 -20.32 -7.25 -10.67
C LEU A 623 -20.07 -8.12 -11.92
#